data_8c41b4b937d2f81e23b98882921a104c
#
_entry.id   8c41b4b937d2f81e23b98882921a104c
#
_cell.length_a   1.000
_cell.length_b   1.000
_cell.length_c   1.000
_cell.angle_alpha   90.00
_cell.angle_beta   90.00
_cell.angle_gamma   90.00
#
_symmetry.space_group_name_H-M   'P 1'
#
loop_
_entity.id
_entity.type
_entity.pdbx_description
1 polymer ?
#
loop_
_entity_poly.entity_id
_entity_poly.type
_entity_poly.pdbx_seq_one_letter_code
_entity_poly.pdbx_strand_id
1 'polypeptide(L)'
;NWPMNQVCLKVIPALAVGCTMVLKPSELAPLSAIVLAELIDEAKFPKGVFNLVNGDGATTGDALTSHSDVNMISFTGSTRAGALISQNAAKDFKRVSLELGGKGANIVFKDADPEAIERGALRCFRNSGQSCNAPTRMLVEKSMYSEAIERLKKYANEFKVDDPNKEGEHIGPVISETQYNKIQTLIKKGIDEGANLVAGGPGKP
;
A
#
# COMPACT_ATOMS: atom_id res chain seq x y z
N ASN A 1 -3.24 0.90 3.46
CA ASN A 1 -2.83 2.10 2.73
C ASN A 1 -3.93 2.53 1.76
N TRP A 2 -4.18 3.82 1.64
CA TRP A 2 -5.21 4.35 0.74
C TRP A 2 -6.58 3.68 0.91
N PRO A 3 -7.15 3.59 2.13
CA PRO A 3 -8.29 2.72 2.41
C PRO A 3 -9.50 2.98 1.52
N MET A 4 -9.94 4.22 1.36
CA MET A 4 -11.07 4.55 0.49
C MET A 4 -10.78 4.26 -0.99
N ASN A 5 -9.58 4.60 -1.48
CA ASN A 5 -9.19 4.32 -2.86
C ASN A 5 -9.23 2.81 -3.16
N GLN A 6 -8.62 1.99 -2.29
CA GLN A 6 -8.59 0.54 -2.48
C GLN A 6 -9.98 -0.10 -2.39
N VAL A 7 -10.84 0.42 -1.54
CA VAL A 7 -12.23 -0.02 -1.44
C VAL A 7 -13.00 0.34 -2.70
N CYS A 8 -12.95 1.61 -3.14
CA CYS A 8 -13.68 2.08 -4.33
C CYS A 8 -13.25 1.38 -5.62
N LEU A 9 -11.94 1.10 -5.79
CA LEU A 9 -11.42 0.38 -6.96
C LEU A 9 -11.98 -1.05 -7.10
N LYS A 10 -12.50 -1.63 -6.03
CA LYS A 10 -13.09 -2.98 -6.04
C LYS A 10 -14.62 -2.94 -6.01
N VAL A 11 -15.19 -2.10 -5.16
CA VAL A 11 -16.64 -2.01 -4.93
C VAL A 11 -17.36 -1.43 -6.14
N ILE A 12 -16.91 -0.27 -6.64
CA ILE A 12 -17.61 0.45 -7.70
C ILE A 12 -17.72 -0.37 -8.99
N PRO A 13 -16.63 -0.93 -9.56
CA PRO A 13 -16.74 -1.72 -10.77
C PRO A 13 -17.56 -3.01 -10.57
N ALA A 14 -17.47 -3.67 -9.41
CA ALA A 14 -18.24 -4.87 -9.12
C ALA A 14 -19.76 -4.57 -9.15
N LEU A 15 -20.18 -3.51 -8.44
CA LEU A 15 -21.58 -3.10 -8.40
C LEU A 15 -22.07 -2.60 -9.75
N ALA A 16 -21.24 -1.86 -10.51
CA ALA A 16 -21.60 -1.33 -11.83
C ALA A 16 -21.90 -2.41 -12.87
N VAL A 17 -21.28 -3.59 -12.74
CA VAL A 17 -21.56 -4.73 -13.63
C VAL A 17 -22.56 -5.73 -13.03
N GLY A 18 -23.23 -5.37 -11.93
CA GLY A 18 -24.30 -6.18 -11.32
C GLY A 18 -23.82 -7.35 -10.45
N CYS A 19 -22.55 -7.36 -9.99
CA CYS A 19 -22.09 -8.37 -9.06
C CYS A 19 -22.63 -8.13 -7.63
N THR A 20 -22.94 -9.20 -6.92
CA THR A 20 -23.06 -9.15 -5.45
C THR A 20 -21.70 -9.31 -4.82
N MET A 21 -21.51 -8.73 -3.62
CA MET A 21 -20.21 -8.77 -2.99
C MET A 21 -20.25 -8.69 -1.46
N VAL A 22 -19.22 -9.25 -0.86
CA VAL A 22 -18.88 -9.07 0.55
C VAL A 22 -17.53 -8.36 0.63
N LEU A 23 -17.51 -7.21 1.30
CA LEU A 23 -16.28 -6.44 1.57
C LEU A 23 -15.82 -6.72 2.99
N LYS A 24 -14.55 -7.11 3.15
CA LYS A 24 -13.84 -7.12 4.43
C LYS A 24 -12.70 -6.10 4.35
N PRO A 25 -12.81 -4.94 4.98
CA PRO A 25 -11.70 -3.97 5.07
C PRO A 25 -10.60 -4.48 5.98
N SER A 26 -9.44 -3.80 5.97
CA SER A 26 -8.42 -4.03 6.99
C SER A 26 -8.95 -3.66 8.37
N GLU A 27 -8.67 -4.47 9.37
CA GLU A 27 -8.98 -4.20 10.76
C GLU A 27 -8.30 -2.94 11.31
N LEU A 28 -7.20 -2.51 10.69
CA LEU A 28 -6.47 -1.30 11.05
C LEU A 28 -7.08 -0.01 10.48
N ALA A 29 -7.93 -0.11 9.45
CA ALA A 29 -8.52 1.06 8.78
C ALA A 29 -9.92 0.76 8.24
N PRO A 30 -10.91 0.38 9.08
CA PRO A 30 -12.24 0.00 8.62
C PRO A 30 -13.20 1.17 8.42
N LEU A 31 -12.97 2.33 9.07
CA LEU A 31 -13.97 3.40 9.23
C LEU A 31 -14.50 3.93 7.90
N SER A 32 -13.63 4.18 6.92
CA SER A 32 -14.07 4.68 5.61
C SER A 32 -14.92 3.67 4.83
N ALA A 33 -14.71 2.36 5.04
CA ALA A 33 -15.53 1.32 4.45
C ALA A 33 -16.92 1.23 5.12
N ILE A 34 -17.00 1.51 6.43
CA ILE A 34 -18.26 1.60 7.17
C ILE A 34 -19.10 2.75 6.63
N VAL A 35 -18.52 3.94 6.52
CA VAL A 35 -19.20 5.12 5.93
C VAL A 35 -19.68 4.83 4.50
N LEU A 36 -18.86 4.15 3.68
CA LEU A 36 -19.30 3.77 2.33
C LEU A 36 -20.50 2.81 2.37
N ALA A 37 -20.54 1.87 3.32
CA ALA A 37 -21.68 0.97 3.48
C ALA A 37 -22.96 1.72 3.85
N GLU A 38 -22.87 2.70 4.74
CA GLU A 38 -23.98 3.60 5.09
C GLU A 38 -24.48 4.39 3.88
N LEU A 39 -23.57 4.96 3.07
CA LEU A 39 -23.94 5.68 1.84
C LEU A 39 -24.61 4.76 0.80
N ILE A 40 -24.17 3.51 0.67
CA ILE A 40 -24.81 2.52 -0.22
C ILE A 40 -26.23 2.18 0.26
N ASP A 41 -26.44 2.06 1.58
CA ASP A 41 -27.77 1.84 2.14
C ASP A 41 -28.70 3.06 1.94
N GLU A 42 -28.19 4.26 2.18
CA GLU A 42 -28.92 5.52 1.90
C GLU A 42 -29.30 5.65 0.42
N ALA A 43 -28.43 5.21 -0.49
CA ALA A 43 -28.68 5.19 -1.93
C ALA A 43 -29.69 4.12 -2.36
N LYS A 44 -30.21 3.32 -1.43
CA LYS A 44 -31.25 2.30 -1.66
C LYS A 44 -30.84 1.22 -2.66
N PHE A 45 -29.58 0.80 -2.62
CA PHE A 45 -29.20 -0.41 -3.35
C PHE A 45 -30.02 -1.63 -2.90
N PRO A 46 -30.29 -2.58 -3.80
CA PRO A 46 -31.03 -3.78 -3.42
C PRO A 46 -30.35 -4.53 -2.27
N LYS A 47 -31.11 -5.00 -1.30
CA LYS A 47 -30.59 -5.74 -0.15
C LYS A 47 -29.78 -6.96 -0.59
N GLY A 48 -28.63 -7.17 0.06
CA GLY A 48 -27.72 -8.30 -0.21
C GLY A 48 -26.78 -8.10 -1.40
N VAL A 49 -26.93 -7.03 -2.19
CA VAL A 49 -25.99 -6.74 -3.29
C VAL A 49 -24.63 -6.33 -2.75
N PHE A 50 -24.58 -5.47 -1.71
CA PHE A 50 -23.37 -5.12 -0.99
C PHE A 50 -23.49 -5.50 0.46
N ASN A 51 -22.46 -6.15 1.01
CA ASN A 51 -22.39 -6.58 2.39
C ASN A 51 -21.01 -6.23 2.95
N LEU A 52 -20.97 -5.67 4.17
CA LEU A 52 -19.72 -5.35 4.87
C LEU A 52 -19.57 -6.28 6.08
N VAL A 53 -18.41 -6.91 6.21
CA VAL A 53 -18.03 -7.68 7.39
C VAL A 53 -16.68 -7.18 7.92
N ASN A 54 -16.62 -6.91 9.22
CA ASN A 54 -15.39 -6.56 9.90
C ASN A 54 -14.78 -7.79 10.56
N GLY A 55 -13.47 -7.77 10.75
CA GLY A 55 -12.70 -8.82 11.39
C GLY A 55 -11.27 -8.88 10.88
N ASP A 56 -10.46 -9.71 11.51
CA ASP A 56 -9.07 -9.90 11.11
C ASP A 56 -8.93 -10.81 9.88
N GLY A 57 -7.69 -10.85 9.36
CA GLY A 57 -7.38 -11.63 8.17
C GLY A 57 -7.35 -13.13 8.42
N ALA A 58 -6.98 -13.58 9.63
CA ALA A 58 -6.77 -14.99 9.94
C ALA A 58 -8.08 -15.75 10.20
N THR A 59 -9.11 -15.08 10.70
CA THR A 59 -10.43 -15.65 10.96
C THR A 59 -11.43 -15.26 9.89
N THR A 60 -11.88 -14.01 9.88
CA THR A 60 -12.91 -13.54 8.94
C THR A 60 -12.44 -13.59 7.48
N GLY A 61 -11.19 -13.20 7.23
CA GLY A 61 -10.60 -13.26 5.88
C GLY A 61 -10.45 -14.69 5.37
N ASP A 62 -10.00 -15.60 6.21
CA ASP A 62 -9.84 -17.02 5.86
C ASP A 62 -11.21 -17.67 5.59
N ALA A 63 -12.18 -17.46 6.47
CA ALA A 63 -13.54 -17.96 6.29
C ALA A 63 -14.17 -17.46 4.98
N LEU A 64 -14.01 -16.17 4.66
CA LEU A 64 -14.54 -15.59 3.43
C LEU A 64 -13.86 -16.17 2.18
N THR A 65 -12.54 -16.32 2.18
CA THR A 65 -11.79 -16.82 1.02
C THR A 65 -11.95 -18.32 0.80
N SER A 66 -12.30 -19.07 1.86
CA SER A 66 -12.56 -20.52 1.81
C SER A 66 -14.03 -20.86 1.56
N HIS A 67 -14.97 -19.91 1.59
CA HIS A 67 -16.39 -20.18 1.48
C HIS A 67 -16.78 -20.65 0.08
N SER A 68 -17.51 -21.76 -0.04
CA SER A 68 -17.89 -22.37 -1.33
C SER A 68 -18.66 -21.44 -2.27
N ASP A 69 -19.50 -20.57 -1.71
CA ASP A 69 -20.36 -19.66 -2.48
C ASP A 69 -19.61 -18.39 -2.98
N VAL A 70 -18.33 -18.24 -2.66
CA VAL A 70 -17.50 -17.17 -3.17
C VAL A 70 -16.85 -17.62 -4.47
N ASN A 71 -17.23 -17.00 -5.59
CA ASN A 71 -16.72 -17.35 -6.92
C ASN A 71 -15.42 -16.63 -7.29
N MET A 72 -15.22 -15.42 -6.77
CA MET A 72 -14.04 -14.59 -7.06
C MET A 72 -13.56 -13.86 -5.82
N ILE A 73 -12.25 -13.80 -5.65
CA ILE A 73 -11.58 -13.06 -4.59
C ILE A 73 -10.75 -11.93 -5.21
N SER A 74 -11.01 -10.70 -4.79
CA SER A 74 -10.17 -9.55 -5.12
C SER A 74 -9.49 -9.04 -3.86
N PHE A 75 -8.18 -9.18 -3.78
CA PHE A 75 -7.40 -8.91 -2.58
C PHE A 75 -6.30 -7.88 -2.83
N THR A 76 -6.12 -6.96 -1.88
CA THR A 76 -4.95 -6.07 -1.80
C THR A 76 -4.29 -6.24 -0.44
N GLY A 77 -3.00 -6.54 -0.42
CA GLY A 77 -2.27 -6.71 0.83
C GLY A 77 -0.88 -7.33 0.67
N SER A 78 -0.44 -8.09 1.67
CA SER A 78 0.90 -8.69 1.67
C SER A 78 1.00 -9.91 0.76
N THR A 79 2.20 -10.16 0.23
CA THR A 79 2.52 -11.37 -0.56
C THR A 79 2.20 -12.64 0.22
N ARG A 80 2.49 -12.67 1.53
CA ARG A 80 2.16 -13.83 2.38
C ARG A 80 0.67 -14.12 2.42
N ALA A 81 -0.15 -13.09 2.63
CA ALA A 81 -1.61 -13.26 2.65
C ALA A 81 -2.14 -13.64 1.26
N GLY A 82 -1.60 -13.05 0.18
CA GLY A 82 -1.97 -13.42 -1.19
C GLY A 82 -1.68 -14.88 -1.52
N ALA A 83 -0.56 -15.43 -1.05
CA ALA A 83 -0.24 -16.84 -1.21
C ALA A 83 -1.25 -17.77 -0.50
N LEU A 84 -1.62 -17.44 0.75
CA LEU A 84 -2.63 -18.20 1.51
C LEU A 84 -4.00 -18.14 0.83
N ILE A 85 -4.41 -16.98 0.37
CA ILE A 85 -5.67 -16.78 -0.37
C ILE A 85 -5.68 -17.63 -1.64
N SER A 86 -4.57 -17.64 -2.39
CA SER A 86 -4.48 -18.46 -3.61
C SER A 86 -4.57 -19.96 -3.31
N GLN A 87 -3.98 -20.42 -2.21
CA GLN A 87 -4.10 -21.82 -1.76
C GLN A 87 -5.54 -22.18 -1.38
N ASN A 88 -6.24 -21.30 -0.63
CA ASN A 88 -7.63 -21.51 -0.29
C ASN A 88 -8.54 -21.54 -1.53
N ALA A 89 -8.34 -20.58 -2.43
CA ALA A 89 -9.12 -20.44 -3.65
C ALA A 89 -8.98 -21.62 -4.63
N ALA A 90 -7.79 -22.23 -4.66
CA ALA A 90 -7.49 -23.33 -5.58
C ALA A 90 -8.37 -24.57 -5.37
N LYS A 91 -8.84 -24.83 -4.16
CA LYS A 91 -9.69 -25.99 -3.83
C LYS A 91 -11.00 -26.00 -4.61
N ASP A 92 -11.56 -24.80 -4.85
CA ASP A 92 -12.85 -24.61 -5.53
C ASP A 92 -12.67 -23.90 -6.89
N PHE A 93 -11.46 -23.84 -7.42
CA PHE A 93 -11.13 -23.16 -8.69
C PHE A 93 -11.61 -21.72 -8.77
N LYS A 94 -11.62 -20.99 -7.65
CA LYS A 94 -12.06 -19.60 -7.59
C LYS A 94 -11.14 -18.69 -8.38
N ARG A 95 -11.69 -17.68 -9.01
CA ARG A 95 -10.89 -16.60 -9.61
C ARG A 95 -10.24 -15.76 -8.52
N VAL A 96 -8.96 -15.42 -8.68
CA VAL A 96 -8.22 -14.59 -7.74
C VAL A 96 -7.57 -13.42 -8.49
N SER A 97 -7.82 -12.21 -8.00
CA SER A 97 -7.13 -11.00 -8.42
C SER A 97 -6.34 -10.46 -7.23
N LEU A 98 -5.03 -10.38 -7.36
CA LEU A 98 -4.11 -10.01 -6.29
C LEU A 98 -3.38 -8.71 -6.62
N GLU A 99 -3.52 -7.72 -5.75
CA GLU A 99 -2.73 -6.51 -5.72
C GLU A 99 -1.80 -6.56 -4.50
N LEU A 100 -0.53 -6.80 -4.74
CA LEU A 100 0.45 -7.09 -3.69
C LEU A 100 1.53 -6.00 -3.62
N GLY A 101 2.38 -6.07 -2.59
CA GLY A 101 3.52 -5.19 -2.46
C GLY A 101 4.58 -5.47 -3.52
N GLY A 102 5.44 -4.49 -3.74
CA GLY A 102 6.53 -4.58 -4.70
C GLY A 102 7.68 -3.66 -4.37
N LYS A 103 8.72 -3.74 -5.20
CA LYS A 103 9.90 -2.87 -5.20
C LYS A 103 10.03 -2.25 -6.58
N GLY A 104 9.13 -1.29 -6.87
CA GLY A 104 9.10 -0.57 -8.14
C GLY A 104 10.44 0.13 -8.46
N ALA A 105 10.82 0.14 -9.73
CA ALA A 105 12.00 0.85 -10.20
C ALA A 105 11.62 2.25 -10.71
N ASN A 106 12.46 3.24 -10.39
CA ASN A 106 12.51 4.54 -11.06
C ASN A 106 13.81 4.58 -11.86
N ILE A 107 13.73 4.72 -13.16
CA ILE A 107 14.90 4.69 -14.04
C ILE A 107 15.14 6.10 -14.57
N VAL A 108 16.32 6.63 -14.33
CA VAL A 108 16.70 8.02 -14.69
C VAL A 108 17.93 8.00 -15.59
N PHE A 109 17.74 8.42 -16.84
CA PHE A 109 18.81 8.63 -17.82
C PHE A 109 19.27 10.09 -17.81
N LYS A 110 20.43 10.37 -18.41
CA LYS A 110 21.03 11.70 -18.44
C LYS A 110 20.21 12.78 -19.16
N ASP A 111 19.32 12.36 -20.05
CA ASP A 111 18.41 13.22 -20.81
C ASP A 111 17.00 13.27 -20.19
N ALA A 112 16.85 12.75 -18.97
CA ALA A 112 15.58 12.85 -18.24
C ALA A 112 15.28 14.32 -17.88
N ASP A 113 14.01 14.58 -17.61
CA ASP A 113 13.56 15.87 -17.07
C ASP A 113 14.41 16.30 -15.86
N PRO A 114 14.83 17.58 -15.77
CA PRO A 114 15.67 18.07 -14.69
C PRO A 114 15.16 17.77 -13.28
N GLU A 115 13.83 17.69 -13.08
CA GLU A 115 13.23 17.39 -11.77
C GLU A 115 12.92 15.89 -11.55
N ALA A 116 13.34 15.00 -12.45
CA ALA A 116 13.02 13.58 -12.39
C ALA A 116 13.46 12.90 -11.09
N ILE A 117 14.59 13.34 -10.51
CA ILE A 117 15.16 12.81 -9.27
C ILE A 117 14.27 13.17 -8.08
N GLU A 118 13.94 14.45 -7.92
CA GLU A 118 13.12 14.96 -6.82
C GLU A 118 11.68 14.43 -6.91
N ARG A 119 11.10 14.38 -8.10
CA ARG A 119 9.77 13.76 -8.29
C ARG A 119 9.78 12.28 -7.96
N GLY A 120 10.85 11.57 -8.29
CA GLY A 120 11.04 10.17 -7.91
C GLY A 120 11.12 9.99 -6.40
N ALA A 121 11.89 10.85 -5.72
CA ALA A 121 11.99 10.88 -4.26
C ALA A 121 10.65 11.19 -3.59
N LEU A 122 9.94 12.22 -4.07
CA LEU A 122 8.60 12.58 -3.58
C LEU A 122 7.65 11.38 -3.64
N ARG A 123 7.60 10.70 -4.77
CA ARG A 123 6.74 9.53 -4.95
C ARG A 123 7.14 8.35 -4.06
N CYS A 124 8.44 8.21 -3.77
CA CYS A 124 8.95 7.19 -2.86
C CYS A 124 8.58 7.48 -1.41
N PHE A 125 8.70 8.73 -0.96
CA PHE A 125 8.50 9.12 0.44
C PHE A 125 7.04 9.41 0.79
N ARG A 126 6.22 9.75 -0.20
CA ARG A 126 4.80 10.05 0.01
C ARG A 126 4.11 8.92 0.78
N ASN A 127 3.20 9.29 1.68
CA ASN A 127 2.53 8.35 2.59
C ASN A 127 3.51 7.50 3.41
N SER A 128 4.67 8.07 3.77
CA SER A 128 5.75 7.40 4.49
C SER A 128 6.27 6.13 3.80
N GLY A 129 6.26 6.13 2.46
CA GLY A 129 6.66 4.99 1.63
C GLY A 129 5.67 3.82 1.62
N GLN A 130 4.52 3.95 2.26
CA GLN A 130 3.53 2.90 2.41
C GLN A 130 2.62 2.82 1.19
N SER A 131 3.18 2.50 0.02
CA SER A 131 2.41 2.38 -1.22
C SER A 131 2.96 1.25 -2.08
N CYS A 132 2.07 0.43 -2.65
CA CYS A 132 2.46 -0.71 -3.49
C CYS A 132 3.21 -0.28 -4.76
N ASN A 133 2.92 0.91 -5.26
CA ASN A 133 3.54 1.51 -6.45
C ASN A 133 4.66 2.51 -6.11
N ALA A 134 5.12 2.60 -4.87
CA ALA A 134 6.24 3.45 -4.51
C ALA A 134 7.51 3.04 -5.27
N PRO A 135 8.18 3.95 -6.00
CA PRO A 135 9.38 3.64 -6.78
C PRO A 135 10.61 3.60 -5.87
N THR A 136 10.70 2.57 -5.04
CA THR A 136 11.66 2.43 -3.94
C THR A 136 13.08 2.05 -4.38
N ARG A 137 13.31 1.85 -5.67
CA ARG A 137 14.63 1.63 -6.25
C ARG A 137 14.84 2.67 -7.35
N MET A 138 15.77 3.61 -7.14
CA MET A 138 16.14 4.54 -8.18
C MET A 138 17.40 4.06 -8.89
N LEU A 139 17.28 3.74 -10.17
CA LEU A 139 18.37 3.30 -11.05
C LEU A 139 18.79 4.50 -11.90
N VAL A 140 19.98 5.01 -11.66
CA VAL A 140 20.48 6.23 -12.30
C VAL A 140 21.62 5.89 -13.25
N GLU A 141 21.63 6.51 -14.43
CA GLU A 141 22.74 6.40 -15.37
C GLU A 141 24.04 6.79 -14.67
N LYS A 142 25.10 6.00 -14.88
CA LYS A 142 26.37 6.14 -14.17
C LYS A 142 26.96 7.56 -14.22
N SER A 143 26.78 8.26 -15.33
CA SER A 143 27.29 9.62 -15.52
C SER A 143 26.66 10.66 -14.56
N MET A 144 25.43 10.40 -14.08
CA MET A 144 24.69 11.28 -13.17
C MET A 144 24.68 10.80 -11.73
N TYR A 145 25.27 9.65 -11.43
CA TYR A 145 25.08 8.97 -10.17
C TYR A 145 25.47 9.83 -8.95
N SER A 146 26.63 10.49 -9.01
CA SER A 146 27.10 11.35 -7.92
C SER A 146 26.20 12.58 -7.71
N GLU A 147 25.79 13.23 -8.80
CA GLU A 147 24.84 14.35 -8.73
C GLU A 147 23.50 13.91 -8.14
N ALA A 148 22.99 12.77 -8.59
CA ALA A 148 21.71 12.24 -8.10
C ALA A 148 21.76 11.96 -6.59
N ILE A 149 22.86 11.42 -6.06
CA ILE A 149 23.02 11.19 -4.61
C ILE A 149 22.97 12.52 -3.84
N GLU A 150 23.68 13.54 -4.27
CA GLU A 150 23.69 14.85 -3.60
C GLU A 150 22.29 15.51 -3.62
N ARG A 151 21.61 15.45 -4.76
CA ARG A 151 20.24 15.97 -4.89
C ARG A 151 19.26 15.20 -4.01
N LEU A 152 19.30 13.87 -4.00
CA LEU A 152 18.46 13.03 -3.14
C LEU A 152 18.71 13.28 -1.66
N LYS A 153 19.97 13.41 -1.26
CA LYS A 153 20.37 13.73 0.12
C LYS A 153 19.78 15.05 0.58
N LYS A 154 19.95 16.11 -0.24
CA LYS A 154 19.37 17.42 0.03
C LYS A 154 17.86 17.33 0.17
N TYR A 155 17.19 16.74 -0.82
CA TYR A 155 15.74 16.62 -0.86
C TYR A 155 15.18 15.80 0.33
N ALA A 156 15.83 14.67 0.68
CA ALA A 156 15.42 13.85 1.81
C ALA A 156 15.51 14.59 3.15
N ASN A 157 16.53 15.44 3.33
CA ASN A 157 16.71 16.23 4.55
C ASN A 157 15.71 17.40 4.68
N GLU A 158 15.11 17.82 3.57
CA GLU A 158 14.06 18.86 3.54
C GLU A 158 12.66 18.27 3.82
N PHE A 159 12.50 16.95 3.76
CA PHE A 159 11.24 16.28 4.02
C PHE A 159 10.84 16.41 5.49
N LYS A 160 9.67 16.98 5.72
CA LYS A 160 9.14 17.15 7.07
C LYS A 160 8.33 15.93 7.49
N VAL A 161 8.54 15.47 8.71
CA VAL A 161 7.73 14.45 9.38
C VAL A 161 7.08 15.12 10.59
N ASP A 162 5.76 15.03 10.71
CA ASP A 162 5.03 15.65 11.82
C ASP A 162 3.76 14.86 12.16
N ASP A 163 3.05 15.34 13.19
CA ASP A 163 1.77 14.81 13.64
C ASP A 163 0.72 14.93 12.52
N PRO A 164 0.05 13.83 12.15
CA PRO A 164 -0.97 13.84 11.09
C PRO A 164 -2.20 14.70 11.41
N ASN A 165 -2.39 15.13 12.66
CA ASN A 165 -3.46 16.04 13.05
C ASN A 165 -3.13 17.52 12.80
N LYS A 166 -1.88 17.83 12.45
CA LYS A 166 -1.47 19.18 12.09
C LYS A 166 -1.69 19.44 10.60
N GLU A 167 -2.09 20.65 10.27
CA GLU A 167 -2.11 21.11 8.88
C GLU A 167 -0.68 21.39 8.38
N GLY A 168 -0.42 21.11 7.12
CA GLY A 168 0.84 21.41 6.46
C GLY A 168 1.32 20.35 5.49
N GLU A 169 2.40 20.68 4.81
CA GLU A 169 3.08 19.75 3.88
C GLU A 169 4.11 18.90 4.64
N HIS A 170 3.66 17.80 5.21
CA HIS A 170 4.50 16.83 5.91
C HIS A 170 3.97 15.41 5.69
N ILE A 171 4.80 14.43 5.99
CA ILE A 171 4.39 13.03 6.02
C ILE A 171 4.13 12.62 7.47
N GLY A 172 3.15 11.73 7.64
CA GLY A 172 2.77 11.18 8.94
C GLY A 172 3.56 9.92 9.32
N PRO A 173 3.13 9.25 10.40
CA PRO A 173 3.77 8.02 10.87
C PRO A 173 3.47 6.82 9.97
N VAL A 174 4.23 5.75 10.16
CA VAL A 174 3.84 4.43 9.66
C VAL A 174 2.67 3.87 10.45
N ILE A 175 1.91 2.95 9.84
CA ILE A 175 0.59 2.50 10.31
C ILE A 175 0.61 1.84 11.71
N SER A 176 1.71 1.23 12.12
CA SER A 176 1.78 0.50 13.40
C SER A 176 3.20 0.34 13.90
N GLU A 177 3.33 0.08 15.20
CA GLU A 177 4.60 -0.26 15.83
C GLU A 177 5.25 -1.51 15.20
N THR A 178 4.47 -2.50 14.85
CA THR A 178 4.95 -3.70 14.14
C THR A 178 5.65 -3.34 12.82
N GLN A 179 5.07 -2.43 12.03
CA GLN A 179 5.70 -1.95 10.80
C GLN A 179 6.92 -1.10 11.08
N TYR A 180 6.87 -0.22 12.08
CA TYR A 180 8.03 0.56 12.50
C TYR A 180 9.22 -0.34 12.83
N ASN A 181 9.03 -1.32 13.70
CA ASN A 181 10.09 -2.24 14.13
C ASN A 181 10.65 -3.06 12.96
N LYS A 182 9.79 -3.52 12.05
CA LYS A 182 10.21 -4.20 10.83
C LYS A 182 11.07 -3.30 9.93
N ILE A 183 10.68 -2.05 9.74
CA ILE A 183 11.43 -1.08 8.94
C ILE A 183 12.80 -0.82 9.57
N GLN A 184 12.86 -0.60 10.89
CA GLN A 184 14.13 -0.42 11.61
C GLN A 184 15.08 -1.62 11.43
N THR A 185 14.55 -2.82 11.54
CA THR A 185 15.32 -4.06 11.31
C THR A 185 15.87 -4.13 9.87
N LEU A 186 15.07 -3.75 8.87
CA LEU A 186 15.50 -3.78 7.47
C LEU A 186 16.53 -2.69 7.15
N ILE A 187 16.40 -1.50 7.73
CA ILE A 187 17.41 -0.43 7.59
C ILE A 187 18.74 -0.90 8.16
N LYS A 188 18.73 -1.43 9.40
CA LYS A 188 19.91 -1.98 10.03
C LYS A 188 20.55 -3.08 9.21
N LYS A 189 19.75 -4.01 8.72
CA LYS A 189 20.23 -5.09 7.86
C LYS A 189 20.91 -4.56 6.60
N GLY A 190 20.35 -3.54 5.94
CA GLY A 190 20.98 -2.92 4.78
C GLY A 190 22.34 -2.31 5.09
N ILE A 191 22.48 -1.65 6.23
CA ILE A 191 23.77 -1.10 6.70
C ILE A 191 24.76 -2.23 6.98
N ASP A 192 24.34 -3.28 7.69
CA ASP A 192 25.17 -4.44 8.04
C ASP A 192 25.64 -5.21 6.78
N GLU A 193 24.86 -5.19 5.71
CA GLU A 193 25.18 -5.75 4.38
C GLU A 193 26.07 -4.83 3.52
N GLY A 194 26.48 -3.67 4.04
CA GLY A 194 27.42 -2.76 3.40
C GLY A 194 26.79 -1.67 2.54
N ALA A 195 25.48 -1.43 2.66
CA ALA A 195 24.84 -0.29 1.98
C ALA A 195 25.31 1.02 2.60
N ASN A 196 25.60 2.02 1.74
CA ASN A 196 25.95 3.35 2.18
C ASN A 196 24.70 4.15 2.57
N LEU A 197 24.62 4.53 3.84
CA LEU A 197 23.51 5.36 4.34
C LEU A 197 23.74 6.82 3.94
N VAL A 198 22.96 7.31 3.01
CA VAL A 198 23.06 8.68 2.47
C VAL A 198 22.24 9.69 3.29
N ALA A 199 21.03 9.30 3.69
CA ALA A 199 20.14 10.14 4.48
C ALA A 199 19.18 9.28 5.30
N GLY A 200 18.54 9.84 6.32
CA GLY A 200 17.68 9.11 7.25
C GLY A 200 18.45 8.18 8.14
N GLY A 201 17.94 7.00 8.43
CA GLY A 201 18.62 5.99 9.23
C GLY A 201 17.73 5.37 10.30
N PRO A 202 18.32 4.59 11.24
CA PRO A 202 17.59 4.05 12.38
C PRO A 202 17.13 5.15 13.33
N GLY A 203 16.00 4.90 14.00
CA GLY A 203 15.44 5.81 15.00
C GLY A 203 14.15 6.48 14.53
N LYS A 204 13.69 7.42 15.33
CA LYS A 204 12.55 8.31 15.00
C LYS A 204 13.11 9.62 14.47
N PRO A 205 12.47 10.21 13.45
CA PRO A 205 12.82 11.54 12.97
C PRO A 205 12.50 12.62 14.00
#